data_331a2426c752272fa576c07427a78ea8
#
_entry.id   331a2426c752272fa576c07427a78ea8
#
_cell.length_a   1.000
_cell.length_b   1.000
_cell.length_c   1.000
_cell.angle_alpha   90.00
_cell.angle_beta   90.00
_cell.angle_gamma   90.00
#
_symmetry.space_group_name_H-M   'P 1'
#
loop_
_entity.id
_entity.type
_entity.pdbx_description
1 polymer ?
#
loop_
_entity_poly.entity_id
_entity_poly.type
_entity_poly.pdbx_seq_one_letter_code
_entity_poly.pdbx_strand_id
1 'polypeptide(L)'
;MIGHLLKIIRAQFQSNLWLLLELLVVFVALWVMADYFIAQYVLYHQPVGFKTDRVYQATIALRSTDSPNFIAYPEGSEEPQRNFDRIVDQIRQHPDVEAVALAAYSLPYTTSSSSWGLSHDSLKIWNVRLYEVSRDYFRVFGIHMWTGGSPDQLGRLLSTSDEIISSDLAERFFGRTDVVGEQVIRSGDEDTIPRRIVAVTEPVRNDEYHIRLPYARFVLLDASGDKPQSEEDLMRWNVVFRVRPGVRLLGFEDRFMSEMRSRLQSGNFRVTGIQDYDTIRARFLENSSEASGQRVITSVMLFLLVNVFLAIVGSFWFRVKRRRAELGLRMAMGASRRGVLGFTIAESLLLLTLAMLPALLICGNLLYAEVIPLIVGWTKGTSFLVTSLLTWLTLALVIVAAVWYPAWRATRIMPAEALREE
;
A
#
# COMPACT_ATOMS: atom_id res chain seq x y z
N MET A 1 -31.95 34.21 4.96
CA MET A 1 -32.35 32.81 4.90
C MET A 1 -31.65 31.99 6.00
N ILE A 2 -30.31 31.95 6.07
CA ILE A 2 -29.53 31.14 7.06
C ILE A 2 -29.90 31.51 8.51
N GLY A 3 -29.99 32.80 8.88
CA GLY A 3 -30.38 33.24 10.24
C GLY A 3 -31.79 32.80 10.66
N HIS A 4 -32.71 32.69 9.71
CA HIS A 4 -34.07 32.18 9.98
C HIS A 4 -34.04 30.64 10.21
N LEU A 5 -33.25 29.93 9.41
CA LEU A 5 -33.04 28.46 9.59
C LEU A 5 -32.42 28.17 10.96
N LEU A 6 -31.41 28.93 11.38
CA LEU A 6 -30.77 28.76 12.70
C LEU A 6 -31.75 28.98 13.86
N LYS A 7 -32.66 29.99 13.76
CA LYS A 7 -33.72 30.22 14.76
C LYS A 7 -34.69 29.02 14.85
N ILE A 8 -35.09 28.45 13.72
CA ILE A 8 -35.97 27.27 13.67
C ILE A 8 -35.25 26.04 14.30
N ILE A 9 -33.99 25.80 13.94
CA ILE A 9 -33.21 24.68 14.50
C ILE A 9 -33.07 24.82 16.01
N ARG A 10 -32.80 26.05 16.50
CA ARG A 10 -32.71 26.32 17.94
C ARG A 10 -34.06 26.13 18.65
N ALA A 11 -35.17 26.55 18.05
CA ALA A 11 -36.50 26.35 18.63
C ALA A 11 -36.90 24.86 18.70
N GLN A 12 -36.39 24.04 17.78
CA GLN A 12 -36.65 22.58 17.72
C GLN A 12 -35.43 21.77 18.18
N PHE A 13 -34.58 22.30 19.07
CA PHE A 13 -33.30 21.71 19.44
C PHE A 13 -33.48 20.28 19.98
N GLN A 14 -34.42 20.03 20.87
CA GLN A 14 -34.66 18.70 21.44
C GLN A 14 -35.05 17.66 20.37
N SER A 15 -35.89 18.05 19.41
CA SER A 15 -36.28 17.17 18.30
C SER A 15 -35.14 16.91 17.30
N ASN A 16 -34.21 17.86 17.17
CA ASN A 16 -33.08 17.78 16.26
C ASN A 16 -31.84 17.13 16.89
N LEU A 17 -31.77 17.05 18.24
CA LEU A 17 -30.60 16.57 18.97
C LEU A 17 -30.24 15.12 18.58
N TRP A 18 -31.24 14.25 18.48
CA TRP A 18 -31.04 12.86 18.08
C TRP A 18 -30.43 12.76 16.68
N LEU A 19 -30.98 13.51 15.72
CA LEU A 19 -30.49 13.55 14.36
C LEU A 19 -29.06 14.14 14.26
N LEU A 20 -28.76 15.16 15.08
CA LEU A 20 -27.41 15.75 15.14
C LEU A 20 -26.40 14.75 15.70
N LEU A 21 -26.76 13.96 16.72
CA LEU A 21 -25.93 12.89 17.26
C LEU A 21 -25.71 11.78 16.23
N GLU A 22 -26.77 11.36 15.54
CA GLU A 22 -26.70 10.38 14.47
C GLU A 22 -25.74 10.86 13.35
N LEU A 23 -25.92 12.08 12.86
CA LEU A 23 -25.08 12.67 11.83
C LEU A 23 -23.63 12.84 12.29
N LEU A 24 -23.40 13.15 13.56
CA LEU A 24 -22.05 13.23 14.14
C LEU A 24 -21.36 11.87 14.09
N VAL A 25 -22.01 10.81 14.59
CA VAL A 25 -21.45 9.46 14.60
C VAL A 25 -21.19 8.97 13.19
N VAL A 26 -22.15 9.19 12.30
CA VAL A 26 -22.06 8.83 10.88
C VAL A 26 -20.91 9.59 10.20
N PHE A 27 -20.76 10.88 10.48
CA PHE A 27 -19.67 11.69 9.92
C PHE A 27 -18.30 11.13 10.35
N VAL A 28 -18.11 10.84 11.64
CA VAL A 28 -16.84 10.27 12.15
C VAL A 28 -16.57 8.91 11.51
N ALA A 29 -17.56 8.02 11.44
CA ALA A 29 -17.41 6.71 10.83
C ALA A 29 -17.04 6.79 9.35
N LEU A 30 -17.74 7.61 8.57
CA LEU A 30 -17.44 7.81 7.15
C LEU A 30 -16.11 8.52 6.93
N TRP A 31 -15.71 9.43 7.84
CA TRP A 31 -14.42 10.10 7.77
C TRP A 31 -13.28 9.09 7.91
N VAL A 32 -13.35 8.18 8.90
CA VAL A 32 -12.36 7.10 9.07
C VAL A 32 -12.31 6.19 7.85
N MET A 33 -13.47 5.82 7.30
CA MET A 33 -13.54 5.01 6.07
C MET A 33 -12.94 5.75 4.87
N ALA A 34 -13.26 7.03 4.69
CA ALA A 34 -12.74 7.84 3.59
C ALA A 34 -11.22 7.97 3.69
N ASP A 35 -10.69 8.25 4.89
CA ASP A 35 -9.24 8.32 5.12
C ASP A 35 -8.55 7.01 4.77
N TYR A 36 -9.08 5.88 5.21
CA TYR A 36 -8.57 4.56 4.85
C TYR A 36 -8.56 4.32 3.34
N PHE A 37 -9.65 4.60 2.62
CA PHE A 37 -9.69 4.39 1.17
C PHE A 37 -8.75 5.34 0.42
N ILE A 38 -8.65 6.61 0.85
CA ILE A 38 -7.69 7.55 0.29
C ILE A 38 -6.26 7.07 0.52
N ALA A 39 -5.95 6.62 1.75
CA ALA A 39 -4.63 6.10 2.09
C ALA A 39 -4.26 4.90 1.21
N GLN A 40 -5.18 3.94 1.04
CA GLN A 40 -4.98 2.78 0.17
C GLN A 40 -4.81 3.19 -1.30
N TYR A 41 -5.63 4.11 -1.79
CA TYR A 41 -5.52 4.61 -3.16
C TYR A 41 -4.18 5.30 -3.43
N VAL A 42 -3.76 6.19 -2.53
CA VAL A 42 -2.47 6.89 -2.64
C VAL A 42 -1.31 5.89 -2.58
N LEU A 43 -1.36 4.96 -1.62
CA LEU A 43 -0.33 3.95 -1.44
C LEU A 43 -0.18 3.05 -2.68
N TYR A 44 -1.29 2.60 -3.24
CA TYR A 44 -1.30 1.74 -4.43
C TYR A 44 -0.69 2.43 -5.66
N HIS A 45 -0.90 3.75 -5.80
CA HIS A 45 -0.40 4.51 -6.94
C HIS A 45 1.01 5.08 -6.75
N GLN A 46 1.61 4.92 -5.57
CA GLN A 46 3.00 5.30 -5.37
C GLN A 46 3.95 4.32 -6.06
N PRO A 47 5.04 4.81 -6.66
CA PRO A 47 6.04 3.94 -7.26
C PRO A 47 6.62 2.98 -6.22
N VAL A 48 6.78 1.73 -6.61
CA VAL A 48 7.39 0.69 -5.75
C VAL A 48 8.92 0.74 -5.76
N GLY A 49 9.52 1.54 -6.62
CA GLY A 49 10.97 1.72 -6.74
C GLY A 49 11.69 0.64 -7.55
N PHE A 50 10.96 -0.31 -8.15
CA PHE A 50 11.51 -1.36 -9.00
C PHE A 50 10.59 -1.66 -10.20
N LYS A 51 11.12 -2.39 -11.18
CA LYS A 51 10.41 -2.83 -12.38
C LYS A 51 10.51 -4.34 -12.50
N THR A 52 9.37 -5.00 -12.66
CA THR A 52 9.27 -6.47 -12.82
C THR A 52 8.95 -6.92 -14.24
N ASP A 53 8.64 -5.98 -15.13
CA ASP A 53 8.45 -6.28 -16.53
C ASP A 53 9.68 -7.04 -17.09
N ARG A 54 9.46 -8.15 -17.80
CA ARG A 54 10.51 -9.00 -18.37
C ARG A 54 11.47 -9.62 -17.35
N VAL A 55 11.14 -9.66 -16.06
CA VAL A 55 11.93 -10.32 -15.02
C VAL A 55 11.37 -11.71 -14.77
N TYR A 56 12.28 -12.68 -14.67
CA TYR A 56 11.98 -14.07 -14.38
C TYR A 56 12.78 -14.54 -13.17
N GLN A 57 12.21 -15.45 -12.40
CA GLN A 57 12.91 -16.16 -11.34
C GLN A 57 13.09 -17.62 -11.72
N ALA A 58 14.31 -18.15 -11.58
CA ALA A 58 14.58 -19.55 -11.77
C ALA A 58 14.30 -20.33 -10.49
N THR A 59 13.56 -21.42 -10.61
CA THR A 59 13.33 -22.37 -9.52
C THR A 59 14.40 -23.44 -9.58
N ILE A 60 15.29 -23.44 -8.59
CA ILE A 60 16.35 -24.44 -8.45
C ILE A 60 15.89 -25.50 -7.46
N ALA A 61 16.24 -26.75 -7.73
CA ALA A 61 16.01 -27.86 -6.83
C ALA A 61 17.30 -28.68 -6.68
N LEU A 62 17.48 -29.26 -5.51
CA LEU A 62 18.53 -30.24 -5.26
C LEU A 62 18.06 -31.63 -5.65
N ARG A 63 19.02 -32.44 -6.08
CA ARG A 63 18.82 -33.88 -6.27
C ARG A 63 18.64 -34.53 -4.90
N SER A 64 17.67 -35.45 -4.80
CA SER A 64 17.47 -36.20 -3.55
C SER A 64 18.71 -36.97 -3.16
N THR A 65 19.03 -37.04 -1.89
CA THR A 65 20.10 -37.84 -1.31
C THR A 65 19.94 -39.33 -1.59
N ASP A 66 18.71 -39.82 -1.80
CA ASP A 66 18.40 -41.22 -2.15
C ASP A 66 18.58 -41.49 -3.64
N SER A 67 18.91 -40.48 -4.43
CA SER A 67 19.13 -40.69 -5.87
C SER A 67 20.44 -41.41 -6.14
N PRO A 68 20.47 -42.41 -7.01
CA PRO A 68 21.71 -43.14 -7.39
C PRO A 68 22.76 -42.19 -8.03
N ASN A 69 22.36 -41.02 -8.48
CA ASN A 69 23.25 -40.03 -9.08
C ASN A 69 23.52 -38.84 -8.13
N PHE A 70 23.24 -38.97 -6.84
CA PHE A 70 23.58 -37.95 -5.84
C PHE A 70 25.11 -37.97 -5.63
N ILE A 71 25.67 -36.77 -5.57
CA ILE A 71 27.11 -36.55 -5.33
C ILE A 71 27.27 -36.05 -3.90
N ALA A 72 27.90 -36.87 -3.05
CA ALA A 72 28.27 -36.43 -1.71
C ALA A 72 29.56 -35.61 -1.77
N TYR A 73 29.54 -34.38 -1.30
CA TYR A 73 30.72 -33.51 -1.21
C TYR A 73 31.33 -33.58 0.18
N PRO A 74 32.68 -33.57 0.29
CA PRO A 74 33.33 -33.38 1.58
C PRO A 74 32.96 -32.03 2.21
N GLU A 75 32.98 -31.98 3.53
CA GLU A 75 32.78 -30.76 4.26
C GLU A 75 33.85 -29.71 3.88
N GLY A 76 33.43 -28.46 3.63
CA GLY A 76 34.29 -27.38 3.15
C GLY A 76 34.64 -27.44 1.65
N SER A 77 34.04 -28.35 0.88
CA SER A 77 34.25 -28.43 -0.57
C SER A 77 33.69 -27.18 -1.27
N GLU A 78 34.45 -26.61 -2.20
CA GLU A 78 33.99 -25.51 -3.07
C GLU A 78 33.18 -25.98 -4.29
N GLU A 79 33.07 -27.32 -4.52
CA GLU A 79 32.38 -27.85 -5.68
C GLU A 79 30.87 -27.47 -5.72
N PRO A 80 30.11 -27.48 -4.63
CA PRO A 80 28.74 -27.01 -4.63
C PRO A 80 28.61 -25.57 -5.17
N GLN A 81 29.44 -24.63 -4.69
CA GLN A 81 29.45 -23.25 -5.17
C GLN A 81 29.77 -23.18 -6.67
N ARG A 82 30.80 -23.87 -7.13
CA ARG A 82 31.17 -23.92 -8.55
C ARG A 82 30.06 -24.48 -9.42
N ASN A 83 29.32 -25.47 -8.94
CA ASN A 83 28.21 -26.07 -9.68
C ASN A 83 27.03 -25.10 -9.75
N PHE A 84 26.73 -24.39 -8.68
CA PHE A 84 25.72 -23.34 -8.66
C PHE A 84 26.07 -22.20 -9.62
N ASP A 85 27.32 -21.69 -9.55
CA ASP A 85 27.82 -20.63 -10.41
C ASP A 85 27.75 -21.00 -11.90
N ARG A 86 28.06 -22.26 -12.25
CA ARG A 86 27.89 -22.75 -13.64
C ARG A 86 26.47 -22.60 -14.14
N ILE A 87 25.46 -22.89 -13.32
CA ILE A 87 24.05 -22.72 -13.72
C ILE A 87 23.76 -21.22 -13.93
N VAL A 88 24.18 -20.38 -13.02
CA VAL A 88 24.00 -18.92 -13.12
C VAL A 88 24.68 -18.39 -14.40
N ASP A 89 25.89 -18.85 -14.70
CA ASP A 89 26.61 -18.43 -15.91
C ASP A 89 25.97 -18.96 -17.21
N GLN A 90 25.39 -20.15 -17.20
CA GLN A 90 24.62 -20.63 -18.35
C GLN A 90 23.40 -19.77 -18.62
N ILE A 91 22.68 -19.32 -17.59
CA ILE A 91 21.56 -18.37 -17.75
C ILE A 91 22.08 -17.04 -18.28
N ARG A 92 23.20 -16.52 -17.74
CA ARG A 92 23.80 -15.25 -18.15
C ARG A 92 24.26 -15.23 -19.61
N GLN A 93 24.74 -16.38 -20.12
CA GLN A 93 25.21 -16.53 -21.49
C GLN A 93 24.09 -16.70 -22.52
N HIS A 94 22.84 -16.86 -22.10
CA HIS A 94 21.72 -16.99 -23.02
C HIS A 94 21.51 -15.68 -23.79
N PRO A 95 21.35 -15.72 -25.14
CA PRO A 95 21.28 -14.51 -25.96
C PRO A 95 20.12 -13.59 -25.62
N ASP A 96 19.01 -14.13 -25.13
CA ASP A 96 17.82 -13.36 -24.75
C ASP A 96 17.92 -12.74 -23.36
N VAL A 97 18.93 -13.11 -22.54
CA VAL A 97 19.10 -12.60 -21.20
C VAL A 97 19.93 -11.32 -21.21
N GLU A 98 19.43 -10.31 -20.53
CA GLU A 98 20.09 -9.01 -20.38
C GLU A 98 21.01 -8.96 -19.17
N ALA A 99 20.53 -9.42 -18.02
CA ALA A 99 21.24 -9.41 -16.75
C ALA A 99 20.72 -10.55 -15.86
N VAL A 100 21.61 -11.08 -15.00
CA VAL A 100 21.28 -12.12 -14.01
C VAL A 100 21.75 -11.64 -12.65
N ALA A 101 20.92 -11.74 -11.66
CA ALA A 101 21.22 -11.37 -10.29
C ALA A 101 20.90 -12.49 -9.31
N LEU A 102 21.63 -12.46 -8.21
CA LEU A 102 21.40 -13.29 -7.02
C LEU A 102 20.87 -12.40 -5.90
N ALA A 103 19.96 -12.91 -5.11
CA ALA A 103 19.47 -12.26 -3.92
C ALA A 103 19.11 -13.28 -2.84
N ALA A 104 19.50 -12.99 -1.60
CA ALA A 104 19.06 -13.76 -0.44
C ALA A 104 17.85 -13.08 0.20
N TYR A 105 16.79 -13.84 0.50
CA TYR A 105 15.60 -13.48 1.28
C TYR A 105 14.75 -12.30 0.77
N SER A 106 15.33 -11.23 0.28
CA SER A 106 14.62 -9.98 0.02
C SER A 106 14.44 -9.73 -1.47
N LEU A 107 13.42 -10.34 -2.05
CA LEU A 107 12.94 -10.07 -3.40
C LEU A 107 11.63 -9.24 -3.35
N PRO A 108 11.28 -8.52 -4.41
CA PRO A 108 9.93 -8.02 -4.58
C PRO A 108 8.88 -9.13 -4.50
N TYR A 109 7.72 -8.83 -3.94
CA TYR A 109 6.60 -9.78 -3.83
C TYR A 109 6.93 -11.07 -3.08
N THR A 110 7.71 -10.97 -2.00
CA THR A 110 7.98 -12.11 -1.12
C THR A 110 7.52 -11.86 0.30
N THR A 111 7.09 -12.92 0.98
CA THR A 111 6.82 -12.91 2.42
C THR A 111 8.11 -13.12 3.24
N SER A 112 9.15 -13.68 2.60
CA SER A 112 10.45 -13.84 3.22
C SER A 112 11.19 -12.50 3.21
N SER A 113 11.66 -12.06 4.37
CA SER A 113 12.45 -10.84 4.48
C SER A 113 13.42 -10.95 5.64
N SER A 114 14.61 -10.38 5.45
CA SER A 114 15.53 -10.11 6.54
C SER A 114 15.41 -8.64 6.92
N SER A 115 15.35 -8.34 8.21
CA SER A 115 15.36 -6.96 8.71
C SER A 115 16.26 -6.86 9.93
N TRP A 116 17.01 -5.78 9.99
CA TRP A 116 17.94 -5.50 11.09
C TRP A 116 17.78 -4.06 11.53
N GLY A 117 18.17 -3.80 12.77
CA GLY A 117 18.33 -2.45 13.25
C GLY A 117 19.58 -1.80 12.64
N LEU A 118 19.49 -0.50 12.38
CA LEU A 118 20.64 0.37 12.07
C LEU A 118 20.74 1.48 13.08
N SER A 119 21.93 1.92 13.38
CA SER A 119 22.21 3.06 14.24
C SER A 119 23.18 4.03 13.58
N HIS A 120 22.94 5.30 13.82
CA HIS A 120 23.84 6.40 13.52
C HIS A 120 23.76 7.37 14.70
N ASP A 121 24.90 7.67 15.31
CA ASP A 121 24.99 8.41 16.57
C ASP A 121 24.08 7.84 17.68
N SER A 122 23.15 8.63 18.19
CA SER A 122 22.18 8.23 19.21
C SER A 122 20.87 7.66 18.64
N LEU A 123 20.64 7.78 17.33
CA LEU A 123 19.42 7.34 16.68
C LEU A 123 19.54 5.88 16.26
N LYS A 124 18.55 5.07 16.67
CA LYS A 124 18.40 3.67 16.24
C LYS A 124 17.08 3.50 15.51
N ILE A 125 17.12 2.88 14.34
CA ILE A 125 15.94 2.50 13.57
C ILE A 125 15.89 0.98 13.47
N TRP A 126 14.79 0.40 13.94
CA TRP A 126 14.52 -1.03 13.84
C TRP A 126 13.74 -1.35 12.57
N ASN A 127 13.77 -2.62 12.14
CA ASN A 127 13.02 -3.10 10.97
C ASN A 127 13.41 -2.42 9.65
N VAL A 128 14.72 -2.15 9.46
CA VAL A 128 15.24 -1.78 8.15
C VAL A 128 15.38 -3.05 7.32
N ARG A 129 14.71 -3.11 6.18
CA ARG A 129 14.73 -4.27 5.29
C ARG A 129 16.12 -4.42 4.68
N LEU A 130 16.71 -5.58 4.86
CA LEU A 130 17.99 -5.93 4.30
C LEU A 130 17.82 -6.62 2.94
N TYR A 131 18.49 -6.10 1.93
CA TYR A 131 18.64 -6.70 0.62
C TYR A 131 20.09 -7.14 0.46
N GLU A 132 20.35 -8.45 0.59
CA GLU A 132 21.64 -9.06 0.26
C GLU A 132 21.60 -9.46 -1.21
N VAL A 133 22.35 -8.74 -2.04
CA VAL A 133 22.18 -8.79 -3.48
C VAL A 133 23.51 -8.84 -4.23
N SER A 134 23.51 -9.46 -5.40
CA SER A 134 24.63 -9.30 -6.35
C SER A 134 24.56 -7.94 -7.05
N ARG A 135 25.68 -7.52 -7.66
CA ARG A 135 25.80 -6.20 -8.30
C ARG A 135 24.76 -5.94 -9.40
N ASP A 136 24.38 -6.97 -10.14
CA ASP A 136 23.41 -6.86 -11.24
C ASP A 136 21.96 -6.73 -10.78
N TYR A 137 21.69 -6.84 -9.48
CA TYR A 137 20.33 -6.75 -8.92
C TYR A 137 19.62 -5.44 -9.31
N PHE A 138 20.34 -4.32 -9.19
CA PHE A 138 19.79 -3.02 -9.55
C PHE A 138 19.42 -2.93 -11.03
N ARG A 139 20.20 -3.58 -11.90
CA ARG A 139 19.92 -3.65 -13.34
C ARG A 139 18.73 -4.57 -13.63
N VAL A 140 18.65 -5.72 -12.97
CA VAL A 140 17.53 -6.67 -13.13
C VAL A 140 16.22 -6.02 -12.75
N PHE A 141 16.17 -5.30 -11.62
CA PHE A 141 14.96 -4.65 -11.13
C PHE A 141 14.82 -3.19 -11.55
N GLY A 142 15.76 -2.62 -12.31
CA GLY A 142 15.67 -1.24 -12.77
C GLY A 142 15.62 -0.23 -11.63
N ILE A 143 16.34 -0.47 -10.53
CA ILE A 143 16.40 0.44 -9.37
C ILE A 143 17.36 1.58 -9.69
N HIS A 144 16.91 2.81 -9.47
CA HIS A 144 17.67 4.02 -9.81
C HIS A 144 18.25 4.71 -8.57
N MET A 145 19.31 5.48 -8.79
CA MET A 145 19.84 6.39 -7.78
C MET A 145 18.89 7.56 -7.58
N TRP A 146 18.79 8.04 -6.35
CA TRP A 146 18.01 9.23 -5.99
C TRP A 146 18.44 10.50 -6.76
N THR A 147 19.73 10.67 -6.97
CA THR A 147 20.31 11.82 -7.68
C THR A 147 20.23 11.69 -9.21
N GLY A 148 19.60 10.65 -9.73
CA GLY A 148 19.64 10.28 -11.13
C GLY A 148 20.91 9.51 -11.46
N GLY A 149 20.81 8.50 -12.28
CA GLY A 149 21.94 7.63 -12.68
C GLY A 149 21.43 6.26 -13.11
N SER A 150 22.29 5.51 -13.76
CA SER A 150 21.90 4.19 -14.24
C SER A 150 21.97 3.15 -13.11
N PRO A 151 21.11 2.09 -13.17
CA PRO A 151 21.20 0.97 -12.23
C PRO A 151 22.57 0.31 -12.17
N ASP A 152 23.33 0.30 -13.28
CA ASP A 152 24.68 -0.27 -13.35
C ASP A 152 25.68 0.47 -12.46
N GLN A 153 25.49 1.77 -12.24
CA GLN A 153 26.36 2.56 -11.35
C GLN A 153 26.21 2.10 -9.90
N LEU A 154 24.99 1.82 -9.43
CA LEU A 154 24.75 1.29 -8.08
C LEU A 154 25.50 -0.02 -7.86
N GLY A 155 25.42 -0.95 -8.79
CA GLY A 155 26.12 -2.23 -8.69
C GLY A 155 27.65 -2.09 -8.64
N ARG A 156 28.22 -1.12 -9.36
CA ARG A 156 29.67 -0.87 -9.36
C ARG A 156 30.17 -0.26 -8.04
N LEU A 157 29.35 0.59 -7.41
CA LEU A 157 29.68 1.24 -6.16
C LEU A 157 29.61 0.28 -4.97
N LEU A 158 28.79 -0.78 -5.04
CA LEU A 158 28.57 -1.69 -3.92
C LEU A 158 29.78 -2.64 -3.74
N SER A 159 30.39 -2.58 -2.57
CA SER A 159 31.45 -3.49 -2.13
C SER A 159 31.07 -4.20 -0.82
N THR A 160 31.92 -5.12 -0.36
CA THR A 160 31.65 -5.91 0.86
C THR A 160 31.66 -5.08 2.14
N SER A 161 32.30 -3.92 2.14
CA SER A 161 32.39 -3.00 3.29
C SER A 161 31.41 -1.83 3.22
N ASP A 162 30.67 -1.72 2.13
CA ASP A 162 29.81 -0.57 1.84
C ASP A 162 28.34 -0.95 1.88
N GLU A 163 27.48 0.07 1.98
CA GLU A 163 26.03 -0.07 1.91
C GLU A 163 25.43 0.97 0.97
N ILE A 164 24.32 0.61 0.36
CA ILE A 164 23.43 1.53 -0.34
C ILE A 164 22.14 1.58 0.47
N ILE A 165 21.62 2.78 0.70
CA ILE A 165 20.37 2.98 1.44
C ILE A 165 19.33 3.69 0.59
N SER A 166 18.07 3.54 0.95
CA SER A 166 16.98 4.28 0.30
C SER A 166 16.91 5.73 0.81
N SER A 167 16.39 6.63 -0.02
CA SER A 167 16.31 8.07 0.30
C SER A 167 15.43 8.37 1.51
N ASP A 168 14.38 7.61 1.74
CA ASP A 168 13.54 7.71 2.92
C ASP A 168 14.26 7.31 4.20
N LEU A 169 15.17 6.33 4.14
CA LEU A 169 16.06 5.98 5.25
C LEU A 169 17.10 7.08 5.50
N ALA A 170 17.68 7.64 4.43
CA ALA A 170 18.64 8.74 4.54
C ALA A 170 18.00 9.97 5.20
N GLU A 171 16.81 10.34 4.76
CA GLU A 171 16.04 11.45 5.32
C GLU A 171 15.68 11.22 6.80
N ARG A 172 15.34 9.98 7.16
CA ARG A 172 15.01 9.59 8.52
C ARG A 172 16.21 9.65 9.47
N PHE A 173 17.42 9.23 9.02
CA PHE A 173 18.62 9.25 9.83
C PHE A 173 19.30 10.63 9.91
N PHE A 174 19.40 11.28 8.77
CA PHE A 174 20.28 12.45 8.61
C PHE A 174 19.50 13.75 8.35
N GLY A 175 18.17 13.68 8.17
CA GLY A 175 17.36 14.84 7.78
C GLY A 175 17.66 15.37 6.37
N ARG A 176 18.42 14.60 5.57
CA ARG A 176 18.85 14.95 4.20
C ARG A 176 19.11 13.68 3.39
N THR A 177 19.12 13.81 2.08
CA THR A 177 19.37 12.69 1.16
C THR A 177 20.80 12.65 0.61
N ASP A 178 21.57 13.73 0.75
CA ASP A 178 22.99 13.76 0.40
C ASP A 178 23.83 13.28 1.58
N VAL A 179 24.03 11.96 1.65
CA VAL A 179 24.67 11.24 2.77
C VAL A 179 25.80 10.30 2.31
N VAL A 180 26.25 10.44 1.07
CA VAL A 180 27.36 9.64 0.57
C VAL A 180 28.63 9.94 1.36
N GLY A 181 29.26 8.89 1.89
CA GLY A 181 30.44 8.97 2.77
C GLY A 181 30.14 8.86 4.26
N GLU A 182 28.87 9.05 4.67
CA GLU A 182 28.43 8.82 6.06
C GLU A 182 28.52 7.33 6.42
N GLN A 183 28.56 7.06 7.72
CA GLN A 183 28.65 5.70 8.24
C GLN A 183 27.42 5.32 9.06
N VAL A 184 27.00 4.09 8.91
CA VAL A 184 25.95 3.46 9.72
C VAL A 184 26.46 2.18 10.36
N ILE A 185 25.91 1.82 11.51
CA ILE A 185 26.31 0.65 12.28
C ILE A 185 25.10 -0.29 12.39
N ARG A 186 25.31 -1.58 12.20
CA ARG A 186 24.30 -2.60 12.45
C ARG A 186 24.03 -2.69 13.96
N SER A 187 22.76 -2.56 14.33
CA SER A 187 22.34 -2.66 15.75
C SER A 187 22.02 -4.10 16.09
N GLY A 188 22.63 -4.62 17.14
CA GLY A 188 22.31 -5.96 17.67
C GLY A 188 23.49 -6.94 17.71
N ASP A 189 24.58 -6.64 17.04
CA ASP A 189 25.81 -7.46 17.12
C ASP A 189 26.82 -6.85 18.09
N GLU A 190 27.63 -7.71 18.71
CA GLU A 190 28.78 -7.31 19.52
C GLU A 190 29.89 -6.69 18.62
N ASP A 191 29.94 -7.09 17.35
CA ASP A 191 30.84 -6.52 16.34
C ASP A 191 30.19 -5.34 15.62
N THR A 192 30.47 -4.16 16.13
CA THR A 192 30.00 -2.89 15.56
C THR A 192 30.90 -2.41 14.42
N ILE A 193 30.90 -3.11 13.30
CA ILE A 193 31.69 -2.68 12.12
C ILE A 193 30.90 -1.59 11.38
N PRO A 194 31.42 -0.33 11.35
CA PRO A 194 30.80 0.73 10.59
C PRO A 194 30.85 0.41 9.09
N ARG A 195 29.73 0.64 8.39
CA ARG A 195 29.66 0.54 6.94
C ARG A 195 29.41 1.90 6.33
N ARG A 196 30.14 2.19 5.26
CA ARG A 196 30.04 3.47 4.57
C ARG A 196 28.90 3.46 3.57
N ILE A 197 28.08 4.51 3.56
CA ILE A 197 27.06 4.75 2.55
C ILE A 197 27.74 5.23 1.27
N VAL A 198 27.58 4.48 0.18
CA VAL A 198 28.21 4.80 -1.12
C VAL A 198 27.23 5.35 -2.14
N ALA A 199 25.94 5.12 -1.95
CA ALA A 199 24.89 5.68 -2.80
C ALA A 199 23.56 5.69 -2.06
N VAL A 200 22.62 6.47 -2.59
CA VAL A 200 21.22 6.54 -2.15
C VAL A 200 20.32 6.18 -3.32
N THR A 201 19.36 5.26 -3.11
CA THR A 201 18.36 4.88 -4.11
C THR A 201 17.06 5.66 -3.92
N GLU A 202 16.18 5.64 -4.92
CA GLU A 202 14.76 5.92 -4.71
C GLU A 202 14.20 4.97 -3.64
N PRO A 203 13.07 5.31 -2.97
CA PRO A 203 12.44 4.40 -2.02
C PRO A 203 12.07 3.08 -2.70
N VAL A 204 12.44 1.95 -2.07
CA VAL A 204 12.15 0.62 -2.58
C VAL A 204 11.22 -0.10 -1.63
N ARG A 205 10.07 -0.51 -2.13
CA ARG A 205 9.00 -1.19 -1.40
C ARG A 205 9.01 -2.69 -1.71
N ASN A 206 8.33 -3.50 -0.91
CA ASN A 206 8.13 -4.91 -1.23
C ASN A 206 6.99 -5.15 -2.23
N ASP A 207 5.94 -4.35 -2.09
CA ASP A 207 4.71 -4.40 -2.88
C ASP A 207 3.92 -3.09 -2.76
N GLU A 208 2.74 -3.04 -3.40
CA GLU A 208 1.90 -1.85 -3.46
C GLU A 208 1.04 -1.60 -2.21
N TYR A 209 0.96 -2.55 -1.27
CA TYR A 209 -0.03 -2.52 -0.19
C TYR A 209 0.54 -2.27 1.20
N HIS A 210 1.86 -2.37 1.39
CA HIS A 210 2.47 -2.14 2.70
C HIS A 210 2.43 -0.66 3.09
N ILE A 211 1.67 -0.35 4.16
CA ILE A 211 1.58 1.01 4.72
C ILE A 211 2.85 1.36 5.49
N ARG A 212 3.39 0.40 6.24
CA ARG A 212 4.64 0.54 6.98
C ARG A 212 5.76 -0.04 6.16
N LEU A 213 6.41 0.81 5.39
CA LEU A 213 7.56 0.42 4.59
C LEU A 213 8.76 0.27 5.52
N PRO A 214 9.32 -0.91 5.65
CA PRO A 214 10.66 -0.99 6.18
C PRO A 214 11.58 -0.27 5.21
N TYR A 215 12.33 0.69 5.72
CA TYR A 215 13.40 1.34 4.98
C TYR A 215 14.31 0.29 4.35
N ALA A 216 14.80 0.55 3.14
CA ALA A 216 15.63 -0.40 2.41
C ALA A 216 17.12 -0.08 2.56
N ARG A 217 17.90 -1.13 2.79
CA ARG A 217 19.35 -1.10 2.69
C ARG A 217 19.84 -2.26 1.83
N PHE A 218 20.85 -2.02 1.03
CA PHE A 218 21.43 -3.01 0.14
C PHE A 218 22.89 -3.25 0.53
N VAL A 219 23.23 -4.51 0.71
CA VAL A 219 24.59 -4.97 0.91
C VAL A 219 24.94 -5.99 -0.16
N LEU A 220 26.22 -6.12 -0.45
CA LEU A 220 26.68 -7.16 -1.37
C LEU A 220 26.37 -8.53 -0.77
N LEU A 221 25.93 -9.45 -1.59
CA LEU A 221 25.81 -10.87 -1.24
C LEU A 221 27.19 -11.33 -0.71
N ASP A 222 27.21 -12.08 0.37
CA ASP A 222 28.40 -12.47 1.14
C ASP A 222 29.11 -11.36 1.97
N ALA A 223 28.56 -10.15 2.01
CA ALA A 223 29.13 -9.07 2.84
C ALA A 223 28.95 -9.31 4.34
N SER A 224 28.04 -10.19 4.74
CA SER A 224 27.83 -10.63 6.12
C SER A 224 28.93 -11.58 6.62
N GLY A 225 29.79 -12.07 5.74
CA GLY A 225 30.83 -13.05 6.07
C GLY A 225 30.37 -14.50 6.10
N ASP A 226 29.08 -14.74 6.03
CA ASP A 226 28.47 -16.07 5.98
C ASP A 226 28.53 -16.60 4.55
N LYS A 227 29.72 -17.06 4.13
CA LYS A 227 29.83 -17.78 2.86
C LYS A 227 29.03 -19.07 2.95
N PRO A 228 28.25 -19.42 1.89
CA PRO A 228 27.55 -20.68 1.86
C PRO A 228 28.54 -21.83 2.04
N GLN A 229 28.30 -22.67 3.03
CA GLN A 229 29.15 -23.81 3.33
C GLN A 229 28.56 -25.13 2.82
N SER A 230 27.28 -25.09 2.46
CA SER A 230 26.53 -26.26 2.02
C SER A 230 25.67 -25.97 0.78
N GLU A 231 25.14 -27.02 0.15
CA GLU A 231 24.17 -26.90 -0.94
C GLU A 231 22.87 -26.25 -0.45
N GLU A 232 22.46 -26.54 0.79
CA GLU A 232 21.28 -25.96 1.42
C GLU A 232 21.42 -24.45 1.64
N ASP A 233 22.62 -23.97 1.96
CA ASP A 233 22.87 -22.54 2.09
C ASP A 233 22.74 -21.85 0.73
N LEU A 234 23.23 -22.45 -0.33
CA LEU A 234 23.10 -21.93 -1.70
C LEU A 234 21.64 -21.90 -2.16
N MET A 235 20.79 -22.80 -1.67
CA MET A 235 19.36 -22.77 -1.96
C MET A 235 18.62 -21.59 -1.37
N ARG A 236 19.23 -20.84 -0.44
CA ARG A 236 18.69 -19.56 0.05
C ARG A 236 18.84 -18.44 -0.96
N TRP A 237 19.72 -18.61 -1.96
CA TRP A 237 19.93 -17.63 -2.99
C TRP A 237 18.94 -17.82 -4.13
N ASN A 238 18.19 -16.77 -4.40
CA ASN A 238 17.27 -16.75 -5.52
C ASN A 238 18.01 -16.24 -6.77
N VAL A 239 17.82 -16.93 -7.87
CA VAL A 239 18.36 -16.53 -9.18
C VAL A 239 17.26 -15.82 -9.95
N VAL A 240 17.48 -14.56 -10.25
CA VAL A 240 16.55 -13.72 -11.01
C VAL A 240 17.26 -13.15 -12.24
N PHE A 241 16.54 -13.01 -13.33
CA PHE A 241 17.13 -12.49 -14.56
C PHE A 241 16.14 -11.65 -15.35
N ARG A 242 16.65 -10.68 -16.09
CA ARG A 242 15.90 -9.82 -16.99
C ARG A 242 16.11 -10.24 -18.43
N VAL A 243 15.02 -10.31 -19.19
CA VAL A 243 15.01 -10.62 -20.62
C VAL A 243 15.17 -9.33 -21.43
N ARG A 244 15.97 -9.40 -22.49
CA ARG A 244 16.27 -8.24 -23.36
C ARG A 244 15.01 -7.63 -23.99
N PRO A 245 15.01 -6.31 -24.22
CA PRO A 245 13.98 -5.67 -25.02
C PRO A 245 13.89 -6.29 -26.42
N GLY A 246 12.67 -6.44 -26.95
CA GLY A 246 12.45 -7.03 -28.28
C GLY A 246 12.24 -8.55 -28.30
N VAL A 247 12.60 -9.26 -27.26
CA VAL A 247 12.30 -10.71 -27.13
C VAL A 247 10.80 -10.92 -26.91
N ARG A 248 10.23 -11.89 -27.63
CA ARG A 248 8.82 -12.27 -27.48
C ARG A 248 8.62 -13.04 -26.16
N LEU A 249 7.82 -12.50 -25.26
CA LEU A 249 7.60 -13.11 -23.93
C LEU A 249 6.57 -14.24 -23.94
N LEU A 250 5.62 -14.22 -24.89
CA LEU A 250 4.61 -15.28 -24.99
C LEU A 250 5.26 -16.65 -25.23
N GLY A 251 5.08 -17.59 -24.27
CA GLY A 251 5.68 -18.90 -24.29
C GLY A 251 7.21 -18.89 -24.11
N PHE A 252 7.76 -17.81 -23.52
CA PHE A 252 9.21 -17.72 -23.27
C PHE A 252 9.68 -18.78 -22.29
N GLU A 253 8.92 -19.06 -21.24
CA GLU A 253 9.27 -20.06 -20.24
C GLU A 253 9.51 -21.45 -20.86
N ASP A 254 8.57 -21.92 -21.69
CA ASP A 254 8.67 -23.22 -22.36
C ASP A 254 9.85 -23.27 -23.34
N ARG A 255 10.05 -22.20 -24.14
CA ARG A 255 11.17 -22.12 -25.08
C ARG A 255 12.49 -22.14 -24.33
N PHE A 256 12.67 -21.28 -23.35
CA PHE A 256 13.89 -21.19 -22.56
C PHE A 256 14.22 -22.52 -21.88
N MET A 257 13.23 -23.14 -21.24
CA MET A 257 13.43 -24.43 -20.57
C MET A 257 13.73 -25.56 -21.56
N SER A 258 13.13 -25.57 -22.75
CA SER A 258 13.41 -26.57 -23.78
C SER A 258 14.82 -26.43 -24.35
N GLU A 259 15.27 -25.20 -24.62
CA GLU A 259 16.59 -24.88 -25.16
C GLU A 259 17.72 -25.14 -24.15
N MET A 260 17.47 -24.83 -22.91
CA MET A 260 18.50 -24.82 -21.84
C MET A 260 18.49 -26.10 -20.97
N ARG A 261 17.55 -27.00 -21.16
CA ARG A 261 17.31 -28.17 -20.27
C ARG A 261 18.54 -28.96 -19.89
N SER A 262 19.44 -29.21 -20.85
CA SER A 262 20.68 -29.96 -20.63
C SER A 262 21.77 -29.10 -19.94
N ARG A 263 21.72 -27.80 -20.06
CA ARG A 263 22.72 -26.87 -19.53
C ARG A 263 22.39 -26.40 -18.13
N LEU A 264 21.13 -26.51 -17.72
CA LEU A 264 20.61 -26.05 -16.42
C LEU A 264 20.71 -27.14 -15.33
N GLN A 265 21.74 -28.00 -15.42
CA GLN A 265 22.06 -29.02 -14.44
C GLN A 265 23.57 -29.02 -14.20
N SER A 266 24.00 -28.97 -12.94
CA SER A 266 25.40 -29.10 -12.55
C SER A 266 25.49 -29.63 -11.11
N GLY A 267 26.26 -30.71 -10.92
CA GLY A 267 26.29 -31.41 -9.64
C GLY A 267 24.90 -31.90 -9.21
N ASN A 268 24.51 -31.57 -8.01
CA ASN A 268 23.18 -31.89 -7.48
C ASN A 268 22.12 -30.82 -7.79
N PHE A 269 22.51 -29.65 -8.32
CA PHE A 269 21.58 -28.58 -8.66
C PHE A 269 20.94 -28.82 -10.03
N ARG A 270 19.64 -28.47 -10.12
CA ARG A 270 18.89 -28.43 -11.37
C ARG A 270 17.88 -27.32 -11.36
N VAL A 271 17.73 -26.60 -12.44
CA VAL A 271 16.60 -25.69 -12.63
C VAL A 271 15.40 -26.51 -13.08
N THR A 272 14.32 -26.42 -12.34
CA THR A 272 13.07 -27.15 -12.60
C THR A 272 12.07 -26.34 -13.41
N GLY A 273 12.22 -25.02 -13.43
CA GLY A 273 11.38 -24.10 -14.18
C GLY A 273 11.84 -22.67 -13.99
N ILE A 274 11.30 -21.80 -14.79
CA ILE A 274 11.38 -20.35 -14.61
C ILE A 274 9.96 -19.80 -14.51
N GLN A 275 9.79 -18.69 -13.81
CA GLN A 275 8.50 -18.07 -13.59
C GLN A 275 8.61 -16.58 -13.79
N ASP A 276 7.68 -15.98 -14.55
CA ASP A 276 7.60 -14.54 -14.71
C ASP A 276 7.14 -13.84 -13.42
N TYR A 277 7.56 -12.59 -13.26
CA TYR A 277 7.22 -11.82 -12.05
C TYR A 277 5.76 -11.39 -11.98
N ASP A 278 5.02 -11.34 -13.09
CA ASP A 278 3.59 -11.04 -13.07
C ASP A 278 2.83 -12.19 -12.39
N THR A 279 3.22 -13.43 -12.68
CA THR A 279 2.68 -14.63 -12.00
C THR A 279 3.09 -14.67 -10.52
N ILE A 280 4.35 -14.33 -10.18
CA ILE A 280 4.83 -14.25 -8.79
C ILE A 280 4.01 -13.20 -8.03
N ARG A 281 3.84 -12.00 -8.62
CA ARG A 281 3.03 -10.92 -8.05
C ARG A 281 1.59 -11.35 -7.82
N ALA A 282 0.95 -11.95 -8.83
CA ALA A 282 -0.43 -12.42 -8.71
C ALA A 282 -0.60 -13.43 -7.56
N ARG A 283 0.31 -14.42 -7.47
CA ARG A 283 0.33 -15.41 -6.39
C ARG A 283 0.59 -14.78 -5.03
N PHE A 284 1.51 -13.82 -4.94
CA PHE A 284 1.77 -13.07 -3.70
C PHE A 284 0.52 -12.33 -3.23
N LEU A 285 -0.15 -11.61 -4.13
CA LEU A 285 -1.37 -10.88 -3.82
C LEU A 285 -2.55 -11.81 -3.45
N GLU A 286 -2.60 -13.00 -4.00
CA GLU A 286 -3.62 -14.00 -3.66
C GLU A 286 -3.37 -14.61 -2.27
N ASN A 287 -2.13 -14.94 -1.95
CA ASN A 287 -1.75 -15.71 -0.76
C ASN A 287 -1.30 -14.83 0.42
N SER A 288 -1.03 -13.54 0.21
CA SER A 288 -0.58 -12.68 1.30
C SER A 288 -1.71 -12.46 2.31
N SER A 289 -1.38 -12.62 3.59
CA SER A 289 -2.30 -12.31 4.70
C SER A 289 -2.75 -10.86 4.68
N GLU A 290 -1.92 -9.96 4.20
CA GLU A 290 -2.18 -8.52 4.10
C GLU A 290 -3.18 -8.20 3.01
N ALA A 291 -3.06 -8.76 1.80
CA ALA A 291 -4.06 -8.60 0.76
C ALA A 291 -5.40 -9.24 1.15
N SER A 292 -5.37 -10.36 1.86
CA SER A 292 -6.57 -10.99 2.41
C SER A 292 -7.19 -10.15 3.51
N GLY A 293 -6.39 -9.59 4.43
CA GLY A 293 -6.82 -8.66 5.47
C GLY A 293 -7.46 -7.40 4.88
N GLN A 294 -6.86 -6.82 3.85
CA GLN A 294 -7.41 -5.65 3.14
C GLN A 294 -8.76 -5.95 2.48
N ARG A 295 -8.90 -7.11 1.83
CA ARG A 295 -10.20 -7.54 1.26
C ARG A 295 -11.28 -7.64 2.33
N VAL A 296 -10.97 -8.22 3.50
CA VAL A 296 -11.90 -8.31 4.64
C VAL A 296 -12.26 -6.91 5.15
N ILE A 297 -11.28 -6.06 5.42
CA ILE A 297 -11.52 -4.68 5.90
C ILE A 297 -12.36 -3.91 4.89
N THR A 298 -12.04 -3.96 3.60
CA THR A 298 -12.80 -3.30 2.53
C THR A 298 -14.24 -3.81 2.46
N SER A 299 -14.45 -5.13 2.59
CA SER A 299 -15.80 -5.73 2.58
C SER A 299 -16.63 -5.28 3.79
N VAL A 300 -16.03 -5.26 4.98
CA VAL A 300 -16.68 -4.76 6.20
C VAL A 300 -17.02 -3.27 6.08
N MET A 301 -16.09 -2.46 5.56
CA MET A 301 -16.32 -1.03 5.35
C MET A 301 -17.43 -0.78 4.32
N LEU A 302 -17.46 -1.53 3.23
CA LEU A 302 -18.54 -1.43 2.23
C LEU A 302 -19.91 -1.80 2.83
N PHE A 303 -19.95 -2.87 3.63
CA PHE A 303 -21.17 -3.26 4.36
C PHE A 303 -21.61 -2.14 5.31
N LEU A 304 -20.70 -1.56 6.10
CA LEU A 304 -21.01 -0.44 6.99
C LEU A 304 -21.47 0.79 6.21
N LEU A 305 -20.86 1.11 5.07
CA LEU A 305 -21.26 2.21 4.20
C LEU A 305 -22.71 2.07 3.75
N VAL A 306 -23.11 0.87 3.32
CA VAL A 306 -24.51 0.59 2.93
C VAL A 306 -25.45 0.77 4.11
N ASN A 307 -25.10 0.28 5.30
CA ASN A 307 -25.93 0.45 6.50
C ASN A 307 -26.09 1.93 6.88
N VAL A 308 -24.99 2.70 6.87
CA VAL A 308 -25.01 4.14 7.12
C VAL A 308 -25.90 4.87 6.11
N PHE A 309 -25.78 4.53 4.84
CA PHE A 309 -26.65 5.08 3.79
C PHE A 309 -28.15 4.81 4.08
N LEU A 310 -28.49 3.58 4.42
CA LEU A 310 -29.88 3.19 4.74
C LEU A 310 -30.39 3.92 5.99
N ALA A 311 -29.55 4.06 7.03
CA ALA A 311 -29.89 4.79 8.25
C ALA A 311 -30.22 6.26 7.95
N ILE A 312 -29.36 6.96 7.19
CA ILE A 312 -29.57 8.36 6.78
C ILE A 312 -30.87 8.48 5.97
N VAL A 313 -31.05 7.63 4.94
CA VAL A 313 -32.26 7.66 4.11
C VAL A 313 -33.50 7.45 4.98
N GLY A 314 -33.49 6.48 5.90
CA GLY A 314 -34.57 6.20 6.83
C GLY A 314 -34.90 7.40 7.74
N SER A 315 -33.89 7.95 8.40
CA SER A 315 -34.05 9.09 9.33
C SER A 315 -34.63 10.33 8.62
N PHE A 316 -34.10 10.68 7.45
CA PHE A 316 -34.63 11.82 6.69
C PHE A 316 -36.01 11.56 6.10
N TRP A 317 -36.29 10.31 5.67
CA TRP A 317 -37.63 9.93 5.22
C TRP A 317 -38.68 10.14 6.31
N PHE A 318 -38.43 9.60 7.51
CA PHE A 318 -39.33 9.77 8.66
C PHE A 318 -39.47 11.24 9.07
N ARG A 319 -38.40 12.00 9.03
CA ARG A 319 -38.42 13.44 9.33
C ARG A 319 -39.33 14.20 8.38
N VAL A 320 -39.19 14.01 7.07
CA VAL A 320 -40.05 14.67 6.06
C VAL A 320 -41.50 14.23 6.21
N LYS A 321 -41.75 12.92 6.47
CA LYS A 321 -43.09 12.40 6.69
C LYS A 321 -43.77 13.04 7.91
N ARG A 322 -43.10 13.19 9.04
CA ARG A 322 -43.64 13.83 10.26
C ARG A 322 -43.96 15.32 10.07
N ARG A 323 -43.26 16.00 9.19
CA ARG A 323 -43.42 17.45 8.93
C ARG A 323 -44.36 17.73 7.75
N ARG A 324 -45.08 16.73 7.25
CA ARG A 324 -45.92 16.84 6.07
C ARG A 324 -47.00 17.90 6.22
N ALA A 325 -47.65 17.98 7.39
CA ALA A 325 -48.69 18.99 7.69
C ALA A 325 -48.09 20.43 7.68
N GLU A 326 -46.90 20.66 8.27
CA GLU A 326 -46.19 21.93 8.24
C GLU A 326 -45.87 22.37 6.81
N LEU A 327 -45.35 21.41 5.98
CA LEU A 327 -45.03 21.70 4.58
C LEU A 327 -46.29 21.98 3.77
N GLY A 328 -47.42 21.29 4.05
CA GLY A 328 -48.74 21.58 3.46
C GLY A 328 -49.28 22.95 3.82
N LEU A 329 -49.18 23.39 5.10
CA LEU A 329 -49.55 24.70 5.55
C LEU A 329 -48.74 25.85 4.86
N ARG A 330 -47.46 25.67 4.68
CA ARG A 330 -46.60 26.60 3.93
C ARG A 330 -47.02 26.77 2.48
N MET A 331 -47.44 25.70 1.84
CA MET A 331 -47.98 25.74 0.47
C MET A 331 -49.35 26.43 0.42
N ALA A 332 -50.20 26.20 1.42
CA ALA A 332 -51.48 26.88 1.53
C ALA A 332 -51.31 28.38 1.71
N MET A 333 -50.24 28.82 2.37
CA MET A 333 -49.86 30.24 2.52
C MET A 333 -49.15 30.84 1.31
N GLY A 334 -49.05 30.13 0.18
CA GLY A 334 -48.51 30.62 -1.09
C GLY A 334 -47.04 30.26 -1.36
N ALA A 335 -46.40 29.40 -0.56
CA ALA A 335 -45.06 28.94 -0.87
C ALA A 335 -45.03 28.05 -2.13
N SER A 336 -44.11 28.31 -3.04
CA SER A 336 -43.98 27.46 -4.23
C SER A 336 -43.40 26.09 -3.86
N ARG A 337 -43.77 25.05 -4.63
CA ARG A 337 -43.25 23.68 -4.45
C ARG A 337 -41.72 23.60 -4.46
N ARG A 338 -41.08 24.32 -5.38
CA ARG A 338 -39.60 24.43 -5.45
C ARG A 338 -39.01 25.14 -4.24
N GLY A 339 -39.68 26.17 -3.72
CA GLY A 339 -39.28 26.88 -2.52
C GLY A 339 -39.32 25.97 -1.28
N VAL A 340 -40.37 25.21 -1.10
CA VAL A 340 -40.50 24.23 0.02
C VAL A 340 -39.45 23.13 -0.08
N LEU A 341 -39.22 22.56 -1.26
CA LEU A 341 -38.17 21.57 -1.50
C LEU A 341 -36.78 22.12 -1.17
N GLY A 342 -36.43 23.27 -1.75
CA GLY A 342 -35.14 23.94 -1.49
C GLY A 342 -34.92 24.29 -0.03
N PHE A 343 -35.98 24.73 0.67
CA PHE A 343 -35.91 24.99 2.10
C PHE A 343 -35.60 23.72 2.92
N THR A 344 -36.27 22.60 2.62
CA THR A 344 -36.06 21.34 3.33
C THR A 344 -34.66 20.78 3.10
N ILE A 345 -34.14 20.86 1.86
CA ILE A 345 -32.76 20.48 1.55
C ILE A 345 -31.76 21.37 2.27
N ALA A 346 -31.96 22.72 2.24
CA ALA A 346 -31.06 23.67 2.91
C ALA A 346 -31.03 23.47 4.43
N GLU A 347 -32.18 23.19 5.05
CA GLU A 347 -32.28 22.86 6.47
C GLU A 347 -31.48 21.59 6.80
N SER A 348 -31.61 20.54 5.97
CA SER A 348 -30.91 19.26 6.14
C SER A 348 -29.41 19.41 6.01
N LEU A 349 -28.93 20.17 5.03
CA LEU A 349 -27.50 20.49 4.85
C LEU A 349 -26.96 21.35 5.99
N LEU A 350 -27.76 22.26 6.54
CA LEU A 350 -27.35 23.06 7.70
C LEU A 350 -27.19 22.18 8.95
N LEU A 351 -28.07 21.19 9.17
CA LEU A 351 -27.93 20.22 10.25
C LEU A 351 -26.69 19.36 10.09
N LEU A 352 -26.37 18.91 8.86
CA LEU A 352 -25.11 18.21 8.58
C LEU A 352 -23.90 19.10 8.95
N THR A 353 -23.90 20.35 8.52
CA THR A 353 -22.79 21.27 8.79
C THR A 353 -22.63 21.56 10.30
N LEU A 354 -23.74 21.66 11.04
CA LEU A 354 -23.70 21.81 12.50
C LEU A 354 -23.17 20.55 13.20
N ALA A 355 -23.57 19.35 12.74
CA ALA A 355 -23.07 18.09 13.28
C ALA A 355 -21.57 17.85 12.95
N MET A 356 -21.12 18.37 11.81
CA MET A 356 -19.73 18.29 11.39
C MET A 356 -18.78 19.00 12.37
N LEU A 357 -19.16 20.14 12.96
CA LEU A 357 -18.25 20.91 13.82
C LEU A 357 -17.68 20.09 15.00
N PRO A 358 -18.51 19.45 15.85
CA PRO A 358 -17.98 18.58 16.90
C PRO A 358 -17.34 17.30 16.34
N ALA A 359 -17.79 16.77 15.18
CA ALA A 359 -17.19 15.61 14.55
C ALA A 359 -15.74 15.90 14.09
N LEU A 360 -15.46 17.07 13.55
CA LEU A 360 -14.11 17.50 13.19
C LEU A 360 -13.15 17.53 14.38
N LEU A 361 -13.64 17.91 15.56
CA LEU A 361 -12.82 17.87 16.79
C LEU A 361 -12.43 16.41 17.12
N ILE A 362 -13.36 15.47 16.98
CA ILE A 362 -13.09 14.04 17.21
C ILE A 362 -12.10 13.52 16.17
N CYS A 363 -12.35 13.76 14.88
CA CYS A 363 -11.48 13.32 13.79
C CYS A 363 -10.06 13.92 13.91
N GLY A 364 -9.95 15.19 14.27
CA GLY A 364 -8.67 15.84 14.53
C GLY A 364 -7.89 15.21 15.67
N ASN A 365 -8.58 14.84 16.78
CA ASN A 365 -7.95 14.11 17.89
C ASN A 365 -7.49 12.71 17.48
N LEU A 366 -8.28 11.97 16.69
CA LEU A 366 -7.90 10.65 16.18
C LEU A 366 -6.62 10.71 15.33
N LEU A 367 -6.52 11.73 14.48
CA LEU A 367 -5.34 11.95 13.64
C LEU A 367 -4.14 12.44 14.46
N TYR A 368 -4.36 13.33 15.43
CA TYR A 368 -3.29 13.84 16.30
C TYR A 368 -2.72 12.75 17.19
N ALA A 369 -3.58 11.90 17.76
CA ALA A 369 -3.20 10.76 18.60
C ALA A 369 -2.61 9.59 17.81
N GLU A 370 -2.45 9.74 16.50
CA GLU A 370 -1.87 8.71 15.58
C GLU A 370 -2.60 7.36 15.63
N VAL A 371 -3.87 7.38 16.03
CA VAL A 371 -4.76 6.22 15.95
C VAL A 371 -4.96 5.80 14.49
N ILE A 372 -4.96 6.79 13.61
CA ILE A 372 -5.07 6.62 12.16
C ILE A 372 -3.70 6.95 11.55
N PRO A 373 -3.10 6.02 10.78
CA PRO A 373 -1.81 6.26 10.17
C PRO A 373 -1.91 7.40 9.14
N LEU A 374 -0.88 8.25 9.10
CA LEU A 374 -0.80 9.34 8.14
C LEU A 374 -0.66 8.78 6.72
N ILE A 375 -1.38 9.39 5.78
CA ILE A 375 -1.27 9.08 4.35
C ILE A 375 0.14 9.42 3.88
N VAL A 376 0.79 8.46 3.24
CA VAL A 376 2.19 8.60 2.78
C VAL A 376 2.31 9.81 1.83
N GLY A 377 3.30 10.67 2.09
CA GLY A 377 3.52 11.89 1.31
C GLY A 377 2.59 13.06 1.64
N TRP A 378 1.67 12.90 2.59
CA TRP A 378 0.75 13.97 3.00
C TRP A 378 1.12 14.52 4.39
N THR A 379 0.82 15.80 4.62
CA THR A 379 0.86 16.37 5.97
C THR A 379 -0.43 16.05 6.72
N LYS A 380 -0.38 16.08 8.07
CA LYS A 380 -1.59 15.90 8.90
C LYS A 380 -2.70 16.88 8.51
N GLY A 381 -2.33 18.12 8.19
CA GLY A 381 -3.29 19.15 7.75
C GLY A 381 -3.94 18.84 6.40
N THR A 382 -3.15 18.42 5.42
CA THR A 382 -3.67 18.07 4.08
C THR A 382 -4.60 16.88 4.14
N SER A 383 -4.21 15.80 4.85
CA SER A 383 -5.05 14.62 5.04
C SER A 383 -6.37 15.00 5.70
N PHE A 384 -6.32 15.74 6.83
CA PHE A 384 -7.50 16.18 7.55
C PHE A 384 -8.48 16.99 6.68
N LEU A 385 -7.97 17.98 5.93
CA LEU A 385 -8.81 18.84 5.09
C LEU A 385 -9.46 18.08 3.93
N VAL A 386 -8.68 17.31 3.20
CA VAL A 386 -9.20 16.57 2.03
C VAL A 386 -10.22 15.53 2.45
N THR A 387 -9.91 14.73 3.48
CA THR A 387 -10.83 13.70 3.98
C THR A 387 -12.11 14.31 4.54
N SER A 388 -12.00 15.43 5.29
CA SER A 388 -13.18 16.12 5.83
C SER A 388 -14.08 16.71 4.75
N LEU A 389 -13.49 17.32 3.72
CA LEU A 389 -14.24 17.87 2.59
C LEU A 389 -14.94 16.75 1.80
N LEU A 390 -14.24 15.67 1.51
CA LEU A 390 -14.78 14.52 0.78
C LEU A 390 -15.94 13.88 1.55
N THR A 391 -15.78 13.69 2.87
CA THR A 391 -16.82 13.13 3.74
C THR A 391 -18.05 14.03 3.76
N TRP A 392 -17.85 15.35 3.91
CA TRP A 392 -18.97 16.31 3.89
C TRP A 392 -19.71 16.28 2.55
N LEU A 393 -18.99 16.28 1.42
CA LEU A 393 -19.58 16.22 0.07
C LEU A 393 -20.38 14.93 -0.13
N THR A 394 -19.83 13.79 0.29
CA THR A 394 -20.49 12.49 0.19
C THR A 394 -21.79 12.47 0.99
N LEU A 395 -21.75 12.93 2.26
CA LEU A 395 -22.94 13.01 3.10
C LEU A 395 -23.96 14.03 2.57
N ALA A 396 -23.52 15.18 2.09
CA ALA A 396 -24.39 16.16 1.48
C ALA A 396 -25.15 15.58 0.28
N LEU A 397 -24.46 14.84 -0.58
CA LEU A 397 -25.06 14.18 -1.73
C LEU A 397 -26.08 13.11 -1.31
N VAL A 398 -25.74 12.29 -0.32
CA VAL A 398 -26.64 11.26 0.23
C VAL A 398 -27.89 11.91 0.84
N ILE A 399 -27.74 12.98 1.64
CA ILE A 399 -28.84 13.68 2.27
C ILE A 399 -29.74 14.34 1.21
N VAL A 400 -29.17 15.00 0.21
CA VAL A 400 -29.94 15.58 -0.88
C VAL A 400 -30.77 14.50 -1.59
N ALA A 401 -30.16 13.35 -1.91
CA ALA A 401 -30.87 12.23 -2.52
C ALA A 401 -31.99 11.69 -1.61
N ALA A 402 -31.68 11.50 -0.32
CA ALA A 402 -32.63 11.00 0.68
C ALA A 402 -33.84 11.92 0.90
N VAL A 403 -33.59 13.23 0.92
CA VAL A 403 -34.63 14.27 1.17
C VAL A 403 -35.44 14.57 -0.09
N TRP A 404 -34.79 14.52 -1.26
CA TRP A 404 -35.40 14.97 -2.51
C TRP A 404 -36.72 14.22 -2.84
N TYR A 405 -36.70 12.89 -2.81
CA TYR A 405 -37.87 12.10 -3.18
C TYR A 405 -39.05 12.28 -2.21
N PRO A 406 -38.91 12.13 -0.87
CA PRO A 406 -40.02 12.32 0.06
C PRO A 406 -40.53 13.77 0.10
N ALA A 407 -39.65 14.75 0.03
CA ALA A 407 -40.07 16.16 -0.04
C ALA A 407 -40.81 16.48 -1.33
N TRP A 408 -40.33 15.98 -2.47
CA TRP A 408 -41.04 16.12 -3.75
C TRP A 408 -42.43 15.45 -3.73
N ARG A 409 -42.56 14.27 -3.14
CA ARG A 409 -43.83 13.61 -2.96
C ARG A 409 -44.78 14.40 -2.06
N ALA A 410 -44.25 14.94 -0.95
CA ALA A 410 -45.03 15.79 -0.03
C ALA A 410 -45.58 17.06 -0.70
N THR A 411 -44.85 17.66 -1.65
CA THR A 411 -45.30 18.84 -2.39
C THR A 411 -46.37 18.57 -3.45
N ARG A 412 -46.64 17.32 -3.77
CA ARG A 412 -47.70 16.92 -4.74
C ARG A 412 -49.07 16.68 -4.13
N ILE A 413 -49.16 16.61 -2.81
CA ILE A 413 -50.42 16.36 -2.10
C ILE A 413 -51.19 17.67 -2.04
N MET A 414 -52.50 17.59 -2.21
CA MET A 414 -53.37 18.76 -2.09
C MET A 414 -53.35 19.28 -0.63
N PRO A 415 -53.27 20.62 -0.40
CA PRO A 415 -53.24 21.18 0.94
C PRO A 415 -54.44 20.72 1.82
N ALA A 416 -55.60 20.48 1.21
CA ALA A 416 -56.79 20.00 1.89
C ALA A 416 -56.62 18.53 2.40
N GLU A 417 -55.92 17.66 1.71
CA GLU A 417 -55.60 16.29 2.15
C GLU A 417 -54.55 16.26 3.27
N ALA A 418 -53.56 17.15 3.22
CA ALA A 418 -52.50 17.24 4.21
C ALA A 418 -53.00 17.71 5.60
N LEU A 419 -54.13 18.42 5.65
CA LEU A 419 -54.78 18.91 6.89
C LEU A 419 -55.86 17.97 7.41
N ARG A 420 -56.23 16.89 6.65
CA ARG A 420 -57.28 15.94 7.03
C ARG A 420 -56.75 14.65 7.66
N GLU A 421 -55.47 14.41 7.64
CA GLU A 421 -54.77 13.26 8.24
C GLU A 421 -54.35 13.53 9.72
N GLU A 422 -55.16 14.19 10.55
CA GLU A 422 -55.09 14.18 12.03
C GLU A 422 -56.06 13.15 12.60
#